data_35a0483b22100264e928c81110e0e6f0
#
_entry.id   35a0483b22100264e928c81110e0e6f0
#
_cell.length_a   1.000
_cell.length_b   1.000
_cell.length_c   1.000
_cell.angle_alpha   90.00
_cell.angle_beta   90.00
_cell.angle_gamma   90.00
#
_symmetry.space_group_name_H-M   'P 1'
#
loop_
_entity.id
_entity.type
_entity.pdbx_description
1 polymer ?
#
loop_
_entity_poly.entity_id
_entity_poly.type
_entity_poly.pdbx_seq_one_letter_code
_entity_poly.pdbx_strand_id
1 'polypeptide(L)'
;MKPSSYRQVAVTAVAALLLSACTSLTQGGSQQPGGGIAVDTSGLPVAQRSVTTPSNWGDLIKQIRASDTQKLGIQVNRVRDGSLRVILPGGNTYKGGNARLDNRMKPVLNTVANAFAQSPYLRIKVVGHSDSQGDSVTNQTLSISRATAVVNYLIERDVKSVLIELEGRGSIDPLMSNSTAQGRATNRRIELYLYEIR
;
A
#
# COMPACT_ATOMS: atom_id res chain seq x y z
N MET A 1 -9.41 38.91 -26.65
CA MET A 1 -9.02 37.90 -27.60
C MET A 1 -7.53 37.93 -27.83
N LYS A 2 -6.78 36.96 -27.25
CA LYS A 2 -5.38 36.66 -27.60
C LYS A 2 -5.18 35.18 -27.40
N PRO A 3 -4.72 34.40 -28.37
CA PRO A 3 -4.45 32.97 -28.23
C PRO A 3 -3.10 32.74 -27.58
N SER A 4 -3.04 31.83 -26.63
CA SER A 4 -1.83 31.35 -25.97
C SER A 4 -1.16 30.27 -26.82
N SER A 5 0.11 30.50 -27.12
CA SER A 5 0.96 29.66 -27.94
C SER A 5 1.45 28.41 -27.17
N TYR A 6 1.08 27.24 -27.68
CA TYR A 6 1.69 25.95 -27.30
C TYR A 6 3.09 25.85 -27.87
N ARG A 7 4.10 25.72 -27.00
CA ARG A 7 5.47 25.33 -27.40
C ARG A 7 5.55 23.80 -27.47
N GLN A 8 5.68 23.30 -28.67
CA GLN A 8 6.06 21.91 -28.94
C GLN A 8 7.54 21.72 -28.61
N VAL A 9 7.85 20.74 -27.79
CA VAL A 9 9.22 20.29 -27.54
C VAL A 9 9.49 19.09 -28.44
N ALA A 10 10.40 19.25 -29.37
CA ALA A 10 10.84 18.20 -30.28
C ALA A 10 11.72 17.19 -29.55
N VAL A 11 11.37 15.91 -29.66
CA VAL A 11 12.16 14.77 -29.20
C VAL A 11 13.06 14.35 -30.37
N THR A 12 14.35 14.60 -30.26
CA THR A 12 15.36 14.07 -31.20
C THR A 12 15.81 12.69 -30.76
N ALA A 13 15.50 11.70 -31.59
CA ALA A 13 16.04 10.35 -31.48
C ALA A 13 17.50 10.33 -32.00
N VAL A 14 18.42 9.85 -31.17
CA VAL A 14 19.78 9.50 -31.60
C VAL A 14 19.89 7.98 -31.61
N ALA A 15 19.96 7.43 -32.82
CA ALA A 15 20.34 6.05 -33.08
C ALA A 15 21.86 5.95 -33.17
N ALA A 16 22.47 5.10 -32.35
CA ALA A 16 23.86 4.69 -32.53
C ALA A 16 23.96 3.18 -32.67
N LEU A 17 24.22 2.76 -33.90
CA LEU A 17 24.72 1.42 -34.26
C LEU A 17 26.18 1.31 -33.86
N LEU A 18 26.60 0.22 -33.21
CA LEU A 18 27.95 -0.32 -33.35
C LEU A 18 27.91 -1.85 -33.36
N LEU A 19 28.43 -2.38 -34.43
CA LEU A 19 28.65 -3.78 -34.73
C LEU A 19 29.95 -4.32 -34.08
N SER A 20 29.91 -5.64 -33.83
CA SER A 20 30.99 -6.61 -34.05
C SER A 20 32.17 -6.66 -33.08
N ALA A 21 32.33 -7.81 -32.44
CA ALA A 21 33.47 -8.71 -32.66
C ALA A 21 33.26 -10.05 -31.93
N CYS A 22 33.24 -11.14 -32.72
CA CYS A 22 33.46 -12.51 -32.25
C CYS A 22 34.95 -12.70 -31.94
N THR A 23 35.26 -13.35 -30.81
CA THR A 23 36.45 -14.23 -30.72
C THR A 23 36.13 -15.39 -29.78
N SER A 24 36.31 -16.55 -30.33
CA SER A 24 36.25 -17.87 -29.70
C SER A 24 37.57 -18.24 -29.00
N LEU A 25 37.47 -19.24 -28.10
CA LEU A 25 38.45 -20.22 -27.59
C LEU A 25 38.67 -20.12 -26.07
N THR A 26 38.63 -21.11 -25.27
CA THR A 26 38.78 -22.55 -25.20
C THR A 26 38.56 -23.01 -23.76
N GLN A 27 37.92 -24.15 -23.61
CA GLN A 27 38.01 -25.19 -22.60
C GLN A 27 38.71 -24.96 -21.24
N GLY A 28 38.05 -25.32 -20.19
CA GLY A 28 38.63 -25.68 -18.88
C GLY A 28 37.59 -25.91 -17.81
N GLY A 29 37.19 -27.11 -17.64
CA GLY A 29 36.77 -27.98 -16.58
C GLY A 29 36.05 -27.46 -15.30
N SER A 30 34.95 -28.13 -15.02
CA SER A 30 34.47 -28.66 -13.78
C SER A 30 33.74 -27.78 -12.74
N GLN A 31 32.56 -28.29 -12.45
CA GLN A 31 31.78 -28.25 -11.23
C GLN A 31 30.76 -27.13 -11.03
N GLN A 32 29.51 -27.56 -11.33
CA GLN A 32 28.29 -26.96 -10.80
C GLN A 32 28.19 -27.13 -9.29
N PRO A 33 27.48 -26.20 -8.63
CA PRO A 33 26.25 -26.61 -8.00
C PRO A 33 25.06 -25.79 -8.54
N GLY A 34 24.00 -26.51 -8.84
CA GLY A 34 22.78 -26.00 -9.42
C GLY A 34 22.04 -25.01 -8.50
N GLY A 35 21.97 -23.79 -8.98
CA GLY A 35 20.99 -22.82 -8.55
C GLY A 35 20.17 -22.42 -9.75
N GLY A 36 19.10 -23.17 -10.02
CA GLY A 36 18.16 -22.82 -11.07
C GLY A 36 17.50 -21.48 -10.72
N ILE A 37 17.81 -20.44 -11.50
CA ILE A 37 17.07 -19.18 -11.43
C ILE A 37 15.71 -19.46 -12.08
N ALA A 38 14.64 -19.40 -11.26
CA ALA A 38 13.28 -19.43 -11.77
C ALA A 38 13.08 -18.15 -12.61
N VAL A 39 12.85 -18.32 -13.91
CA VAL A 39 12.45 -17.24 -14.82
C VAL A 39 10.96 -17.38 -15.10
N ASP A 40 10.26 -16.25 -15.14
CA ASP A 40 8.88 -16.24 -15.62
C ASP A 40 8.81 -16.49 -17.13
N THR A 41 7.62 -16.64 -17.66
CA THR A 41 7.39 -16.90 -19.10
C THR A 41 7.84 -15.76 -20.01
N SER A 42 8.23 -14.59 -19.48
CA SER A 42 8.79 -13.47 -20.24
C SER A 42 10.33 -13.44 -20.25
N GLY A 43 10.99 -14.39 -19.56
CA GLY A 43 12.44 -14.52 -19.54
C GLY A 43 13.18 -13.45 -18.70
N LEU A 44 12.47 -12.64 -17.95
CA LEU A 44 13.05 -11.66 -17.06
C LEU A 44 13.26 -12.26 -15.66
N PRO A 45 14.39 -11.96 -14.98
CA PRO A 45 14.62 -12.43 -13.63
C PRO A 45 13.53 -11.89 -12.71
N VAL A 46 12.73 -12.79 -12.13
CA VAL A 46 11.80 -12.43 -11.05
C VAL A 46 12.66 -12.06 -9.86
N ALA A 47 12.81 -10.76 -9.60
CA ALA A 47 13.40 -10.32 -8.35
C ALA A 47 12.55 -10.86 -7.22
N GLN A 48 13.08 -11.87 -6.51
CA GLN A 48 12.45 -12.36 -5.28
C GLN A 48 12.41 -11.18 -4.31
N ARG A 49 11.26 -10.54 -4.18
CA ARG A 49 11.01 -9.55 -3.16
C ARG A 49 10.98 -10.29 -1.81
N SER A 50 12.14 -10.39 -1.19
CA SER A 50 12.22 -10.86 0.18
C SER A 50 11.54 -9.82 1.07
N VAL A 51 10.29 -10.06 1.45
CA VAL A 51 9.63 -9.30 2.50
C VAL A 51 10.31 -9.70 3.80
N THR A 52 11.28 -8.92 4.23
CA THR A 52 11.88 -9.10 5.56
C THR A 52 10.96 -8.45 6.58
N THR A 53 10.48 -9.25 7.51
CA THR A 53 9.72 -8.74 8.66
C THR A 53 10.60 -7.75 9.42
N PRO A 54 10.15 -6.52 9.70
CA PRO A 54 10.91 -5.61 10.54
C PRO A 54 11.23 -6.30 11.84
N SER A 55 12.46 -6.17 12.29
CA SER A 55 12.90 -6.73 13.59
C SER A 55 12.07 -6.16 14.76
N ASN A 56 11.22 -5.18 14.52
CA ASN A 56 10.56 -4.41 15.58
C ASN A 56 9.05 -4.11 15.38
N TRP A 57 8.26 -4.98 14.69
CA TRP A 57 6.79 -4.82 14.69
C TRP A 57 6.21 -4.76 16.11
N GLY A 58 6.90 -5.37 17.12
CA GLY A 58 6.45 -5.37 18.50
C GLY A 58 6.28 -3.96 19.07
N ASP A 59 7.25 -3.07 18.82
CA ASP A 59 7.19 -1.70 19.34
C ASP A 59 6.21 -0.84 18.55
N LEU A 60 6.15 -0.99 17.23
CA LEU A 60 5.15 -0.29 16.43
C LEU A 60 3.73 -0.68 16.84
N ILE A 61 3.46 -1.97 17.10
CA ILE A 61 2.17 -2.44 17.61
C ILE A 61 1.83 -1.76 18.94
N LYS A 62 2.80 -1.70 19.88
CA LYS A 62 2.59 -1.02 21.17
C LYS A 62 2.30 0.46 20.98
N GLN A 63 3.05 1.16 20.13
CA GLN A 63 2.86 2.58 19.84
C GLN A 63 1.49 2.86 19.21
N ILE A 64 1.07 2.07 18.21
CA ILE A 64 -0.24 2.23 17.57
C ILE A 64 -1.36 2.02 18.60
N ARG A 65 -1.27 0.98 19.44
CA ARG A 65 -2.28 0.73 20.49
C ARG A 65 -2.30 1.85 21.53
N ALA A 66 -1.15 2.38 21.92
CA ALA A 66 -1.05 3.50 22.87
C ALA A 66 -1.59 4.80 22.29
N SER A 67 -1.51 5.00 20.97
CA SER A 67 -2.04 6.18 20.30
C SER A 67 -3.58 6.18 20.16
N ASP A 68 -4.24 5.01 20.32
CA ASP A 68 -5.71 4.91 20.39
C ASP A 68 -6.24 5.30 21.78
N THR A 69 -5.94 6.51 22.23
CA THR A 69 -6.32 7.02 23.55
C THR A 69 -7.83 7.12 23.76
N GLN A 70 -8.60 7.19 22.68
CA GLN A 70 -10.06 7.29 22.71
C GLN A 70 -10.77 5.95 22.52
N LYS A 71 -10.03 4.84 22.50
CA LYS A 71 -10.55 3.48 22.32
C LYS A 71 -11.47 3.37 21.10
N LEU A 72 -11.01 3.84 19.96
CA LEU A 72 -11.75 3.86 18.70
C LEU A 72 -11.97 2.47 18.10
N GLY A 73 -11.44 1.42 18.72
CA GLY A 73 -11.61 0.03 18.28
C GLY A 73 -10.60 -0.38 17.20
N ILE A 74 -9.43 0.22 17.21
CA ILE A 74 -8.35 -0.13 16.28
C ILE A 74 -7.84 -1.54 16.57
N GLN A 75 -7.71 -2.34 15.51
CA GLN A 75 -7.13 -3.67 15.61
C GLN A 75 -5.78 -3.69 14.92
N VAL A 76 -4.78 -4.31 15.57
CA VAL A 76 -3.42 -4.43 15.03
C VAL A 76 -3.00 -5.88 15.11
N ASN A 77 -2.75 -6.49 13.95
CA ASN A 77 -2.45 -7.91 13.82
C ASN A 77 -1.28 -8.14 12.85
N ARG A 78 -0.41 -9.12 13.16
CA ARG A 78 0.55 -9.63 12.20
C ARG A 78 -0.16 -10.55 11.21
N VAL A 79 0.20 -10.46 9.93
CA VAL A 79 -0.30 -11.33 8.88
C VAL A 79 0.73 -12.42 8.57
N ARG A 80 0.29 -13.53 7.96
CA ARG A 80 1.15 -14.68 7.65
C ARG A 80 2.30 -14.36 6.68
N ASP A 81 2.12 -13.36 5.82
CA ASP A 81 3.14 -12.84 4.89
C ASP A 81 4.20 -11.97 5.57
N GLY A 82 4.13 -11.80 6.89
CA GLY A 82 5.04 -10.98 7.68
C GLY A 82 4.65 -9.50 7.75
N SER A 83 3.59 -9.06 7.06
CA SER A 83 3.10 -7.69 7.14
C SER A 83 2.37 -7.41 8.46
N LEU A 84 2.25 -6.11 8.80
CA LEU A 84 1.42 -5.64 9.90
C LEU A 84 0.12 -5.08 9.33
N ARG A 85 -1.03 -5.66 9.72
CA ARG A 85 -2.34 -5.13 9.37
C ARG A 85 -2.91 -4.31 10.52
N VAL A 86 -3.29 -3.06 10.20
CA VAL A 86 -4.01 -2.16 11.09
C VAL A 86 -5.40 -1.92 10.53
N ILE A 87 -6.44 -2.25 11.30
CA ILE A 87 -7.85 -2.05 10.90
C ILE A 87 -8.38 -0.82 11.62
N LEU A 88 -8.85 0.15 10.84
CA LEU A 88 -9.47 1.39 11.30
C LEU A 88 -10.99 1.29 11.07
N PRO A 89 -11.83 1.23 12.13
CA PRO A 89 -13.28 1.16 11.98
C PRO A 89 -13.84 2.41 11.29
N GLY A 90 -14.64 2.22 10.24
CA GLY A 90 -15.13 3.31 9.39
C GLY A 90 -15.98 4.34 10.14
N GLY A 91 -16.81 3.90 11.10
CA GLY A 91 -17.63 4.78 11.92
C GLY A 91 -16.83 5.74 12.81
N ASN A 92 -15.59 5.39 13.15
CA ASN A 92 -14.70 6.21 13.97
C ASN A 92 -13.61 6.92 13.14
N THR A 93 -13.38 6.45 11.90
CA THR A 93 -12.38 7.03 10.99
C THR A 93 -12.93 8.24 10.24
N TYR A 94 -14.24 8.28 9.95
CA TYR A 94 -14.86 9.32 9.14
C TYR A 94 -16.04 9.99 9.83
N LYS A 95 -16.22 11.31 9.61
CA LYS A 95 -17.36 12.06 10.06
C LYS A 95 -18.57 11.85 9.13
N GLY A 96 -19.73 11.58 9.71
CA GLY A 96 -21.01 11.67 9.02
C GLY A 96 -21.19 10.73 7.82
N GLY A 97 -20.55 9.56 7.82
CA GLY A 97 -20.68 8.57 6.75
C GLY A 97 -19.98 8.92 5.42
N ASN A 98 -19.37 10.10 5.30
CA ASN A 98 -18.61 10.53 4.12
C ASN A 98 -17.13 10.07 4.16
N ALA A 99 -16.27 10.67 3.35
CA ALA A 99 -14.82 10.40 3.31
C ALA A 99 -13.98 11.41 4.10
N ARG A 100 -14.60 12.28 4.92
CA ARG A 100 -13.86 13.25 5.73
C ARG A 100 -13.27 12.61 6.96
N LEU A 101 -11.95 12.57 7.06
CA LEU A 101 -11.23 11.97 8.19
C LEU A 101 -11.59 12.63 9.52
N ASP A 102 -11.92 11.81 10.54
CA ASP A 102 -12.18 12.29 11.90
C ASP A 102 -10.87 12.64 12.61
N ASN A 103 -10.85 13.77 13.31
CA ASN A 103 -9.66 14.23 14.04
C ASN A 103 -9.20 13.24 15.11
N ARG A 104 -10.12 12.44 15.68
CA ARG A 104 -9.81 11.42 16.68
C ARG A 104 -8.89 10.32 16.15
N MET A 105 -8.89 10.07 14.83
CA MET A 105 -8.03 9.07 14.19
C MET A 105 -6.61 9.58 13.94
N LYS A 106 -6.40 10.89 13.94
CA LYS A 106 -5.10 11.52 13.62
C LYS A 106 -3.94 11.03 14.49
N PRO A 107 -4.06 10.86 15.82
CA PRO A 107 -2.95 10.34 16.63
C PRO A 107 -2.44 8.98 16.15
N VAL A 108 -3.35 8.08 15.77
CA VAL A 108 -3.01 6.76 15.24
C VAL A 108 -2.29 6.86 13.90
N LEU A 109 -2.81 7.67 12.99
CA LEU A 109 -2.18 7.90 11.69
C LEU A 109 -0.83 8.62 11.80
N ASN A 110 -0.64 9.52 12.79
CA ASN A 110 0.65 10.11 13.09
C ASN A 110 1.67 9.05 13.52
N THR A 111 1.25 8.10 14.37
CA THR A 111 2.14 6.99 14.77
C THR A 111 2.54 6.15 13.57
N VAL A 112 1.61 5.86 12.66
CA VAL A 112 1.91 5.16 11.40
C VAL A 112 2.88 5.98 10.53
N ALA A 113 2.64 7.28 10.35
CA ALA A 113 3.52 8.15 9.56
C ALA A 113 4.94 8.22 10.13
N ASN A 114 5.07 8.34 11.45
CA ASN A 114 6.38 8.39 12.14
C ASN A 114 7.21 7.12 11.92
N ALA A 115 6.57 5.96 11.70
CA ALA A 115 7.29 4.73 11.39
C ALA A 115 8.06 4.81 10.06
N PHE A 116 7.60 5.60 9.09
CA PHE A 116 8.28 5.83 7.82
C PHE A 116 9.58 6.63 7.97
N ALA A 117 9.61 7.55 8.93
CA ALA A 117 10.85 8.29 9.24
C ALA A 117 11.94 7.38 9.84
N GLN A 118 11.56 6.24 10.43
CA GLN A 118 12.46 5.30 11.09
C GLN A 118 12.91 4.15 10.18
N SER A 119 12.19 3.88 9.06
CA SER A 119 12.53 2.82 8.12
C SER A 119 12.37 3.27 6.67
N PRO A 120 13.45 3.40 5.91
CA PRO A 120 13.40 3.76 4.49
C PRO A 120 12.83 2.65 3.60
N TYR A 121 12.75 1.43 4.12
CA TYR A 121 12.25 0.26 3.41
C TYR A 121 10.74 0.03 3.61
N LEU A 122 10.12 0.81 4.50
CA LEU A 122 8.70 0.67 4.81
C LEU A 122 7.82 1.06 3.64
N ARG A 123 6.80 0.28 3.40
CA ARG A 123 5.73 0.50 2.41
C ARG A 123 4.39 0.33 3.11
N ILE A 124 3.37 0.93 2.54
CA ILE A 124 2.02 0.79 3.04
C ILE A 124 1.04 0.62 1.89
N LYS A 125 0.12 -0.33 2.04
CA LYS A 125 -1.07 -0.45 1.21
C LYS A 125 -2.29 -0.04 2.03
N VAL A 126 -3.05 0.93 1.53
CA VAL A 126 -4.28 1.44 2.16
C VAL A 126 -5.47 0.90 1.39
N VAL A 127 -6.29 0.08 2.03
CA VAL A 127 -7.45 -0.58 1.42
C VAL A 127 -8.73 -0.08 2.07
N GLY A 128 -9.64 0.50 1.26
CA GLY A 128 -10.97 0.93 1.69
C GLY A 128 -12.03 -0.12 1.45
N HIS A 129 -12.92 -0.29 2.43
CA HIS A 129 -14.06 -1.20 2.36
C HIS A 129 -15.37 -0.50 2.72
N SER A 130 -16.47 -0.97 2.12
CA SER A 130 -17.84 -0.59 2.47
C SER A 130 -18.63 -1.81 2.96
N ASP A 131 -19.85 -1.58 3.43
CA ASP A 131 -20.85 -2.63 3.56
C ASP A 131 -21.59 -2.87 2.23
N SER A 132 -22.56 -3.78 2.22
CA SER A 132 -23.34 -4.11 1.02
C SER A 132 -24.57 -3.24 0.80
N GLN A 133 -24.76 -2.14 1.55
CA GLN A 133 -25.89 -1.25 1.33
C GLN A 133 -25.63 -0.29 0.15
N GLY A 134 -26.66 -0.11 -0.70
CA GLY A 134 -26.53 0.69 -1.93
C GLY A 134 -25.97 -0.10 -3.11
N ASP A 135 -25.70 0.60 -4.20
CA ASP A 135 -25.16 0.00 -5.41
C ASP A 135 -23.62 -0.19 -5.34
N SER A 136 -23.12 -1.12 -6.14
CA SER A 136 -21.71 -1.51 -6.12
C SER A 136 -20.75 -0.40 -6.59
N VAL A 137 -21.18 0.44 -7.55
CA VAL A 137 -20.37 1.53 -8.09
C VAL A 137 -20.20 2.63 -7.05
N THR A 138 -21.28 3.00 -6.37
CA THR A 138 -21.23 3.96 -5.26
C THR A 138 -20.36 3.44 -4.12
N ASN A 139 -20.49 2.17 -3.75
CA ASN A 139 -19.69 1.54 -2.71
C ASN A 139 -18.19 1.49 -3.09
N GLN A 140 -17.88 1.19 -4.34
CA GLN A 140 -16.52 1.23 -4.86
C GLN A 140 -15.95 2.64 -4.78
N THR A 141 -16.67 3.64 -5.27
CA THR A 141 -16.26 5.05 -5.25
C THR A 141 -16.05 5.56 -3.83
N LEU A 142 -16.97 5.23 -2.90
CA LEU A 142 -16.86 5.63 -1.51
C LEU A 142 -15.66 4.99 -0.82
N SER A 143 -15.39 3.72 -1.09
CA SER A 143 -14.24 3.01 -0.53
C SER A 143 -12.91 3.60 -0.98
N ILE A 144 -12.80 3.95 -2.27
CA ILE A 144 -11.64 4.68 -2.83
C ILE A 144 -11.50 6.05 -2.16
N SER A 145 -12.58 6.84 -2.11
CA SER A 145 -12.54 8.20 -1.54
C SER A 145 -12.10 8.19 -0.06
N ARG A 146 -12.55 7.19 0.70
CA ARG A 146 -12.14 7.01 2.10
C ARG A 146 -10.67 6.63 2.24
N ALA A 147 -10.19 5.68 1.42
CA ALA A 147 -8.78 5.33 1.39
C ALA A 147 -7.91 6.53 1.00
N THR A 148 -8.36 7.32 0.00
CA THR A 148 -7.68 8.55 -0.44
C THR A 148 -7.54 9.57 0.69
N ALA A 149 -8.55 9.74 1.54
CA ALA A 149 -8.47 10.68 2.66
C ALA A 149 -7.38 10.27 3.67
N VAL A 150 -7.18 8.98 3.91
CA VAL A 150 -6.09 8.47 4.75
C VAL A 150 -4.73 8.66 4.07
N VAL A 151 -4.63 8.34 2.78
CA VAL A 151 -3.39 8.53 1.98
C VAL A 151 -2.96 9.98 1.99
N ASN A 152 -3.89 10.92 1.71
CA ASN A 152 -3.59 12.35 1.72
C ASN A 152 -3.07 12.80 3.10
N TYR A 153 -3.70 12.32 4.17
CA TYR A 153 -3.23 12.63 5.52
C TYR A 153 -1.81 12.11 5.80
N LEU A 154 -1.45 10.91 5.32
CA LEU A 154 -0.10 10.38 5.46
C LEU A 154 0.91 11.21 4.64
N ILE A 155 0.54 11.64 3.43
CA ILE A 155 1.38 12.53 2.59
C ILE A 155 1.59 13.89 3.29
N GLU A 156 0.55 14.46 3.90
CA GLU A 156 0.67 15.69 4.74
C GLU A 156 1.60 15.51 5.95
N ARG A 157 1.98 14.28 6.28
CA ARG A 157 2.94 13.88 7.33
C ARG A 157 4.25 13.38 6.77
N ASP A 158 4.63 13.85 5.58
CA ASP A 158 5.89 13.57 4.90
C ASP A 158 6.10 12.11 4.47
N VAL A 159 5.06 11.27 4.46
CA VAL A 159 5.13 9.95 3.85
C VAL A 159 5.11 10.12 2.33
N LYS A 160 6.20 9.73 1.67
CA LYS A 160 6.34 9.87 0.21
C LYS A 160 5.28 9.03 -0.50
N SER A 161 4.57 9.61 -1.48
CA SER A 161 3.50 8.94 -2.23
C SER A 161 3.94 7.64 -2.92
N VAL A 162 5.20 7.57 -3.37
CA VAL A 162 5.80 6.36 -3.97
C VAL A 162 5.87 5.17 -3.01
N LEU A 163 5.72 5.40 -1.70
CA LEU A 163 5.72 4.37 -0.66
C LEU A 163 4.32 3.85 -0.35
N ILE A 164 3.27 4.44 -0.97
CA ILE A 164 1.87 4.20 -0.64
C ILE A 164 1.16 3.59 -1.84
N GLU A 165 0.51 2.44 -1.62
CA GLU A 165 -0.46 1.86 -2.54
C GLU A 165 -1.87 2.16 -2.04
N LEU A 166 -2.81 2.44 -2.95
CA LEU A 166 -4.22 2.70 -2.63
C LEU A 166 -5.11 1.72 -3.38
N GLU A 167 -6.08 1.15 -2.66
CA GLU A 167 -7.08 0.27 -3.24
C GLU A 167 -8.46 0.54 -2.61
N GLY A 168 -9.53 0.58 -3.42
CA GLY A 168 -10.89 0.49 -2.94
C GLY A 168 -11.46 -0.86 -3.30
N ARG A 169 -12.12 -1.52 -2.37
CA ARG A 169 -12.74 -2.84 -2.55
C ARG A 169 -14.26 -2.83 -2.43
N GLY A 170 -14.86 -1.66 -2.23
CA GLY A 170 -16.30 -1.62 -2.01
C GLY A 170 -16.73 -2.66 -0.99
N SER A 171 -17.75 -3.46 -1.30
CA SER A 171 -18.33 -4.48 -0.42
C SER A 171 -17.88 -5.92 -0.70
N ILE A 172 -16.86 -6.14 -1.54
CA ILE A 172 -16.52 -7.50 -2.02
C ILE A 172 -15.78 -8.38 -1.02
N ASP A 173 -15.15 -7.79 0.03
CA ASP A 173 -14.38 -8.54 1.05
C ASP A 173 -14.96 -8.30 2.45
N PRO A 174 -16.12 -8.86 2.80
CA PRO A 174 -16.73 -8.65 4.11
C PRO A 174 -16.00 -9.46 5.20
N LEU A 175 -15.71 -8.85 6.34
CA LEU A 175 -15.23 -9.55 7.54
C LEU A 175 -16.37 -10.23 8.31
N MET A 176 -17.58 -9.67 8.22
CA MET A 176 -18.77 -10.15 8.89
C MET A 176 -19.96 -10.14 7.95
N SER A 177 -21.01 -10.91 8.28
CA SER A 177 -22.24 -10.90 7.51
C SER A 177 -22.83 -9.50 7.38
N ASN A 178 -23.18 -9.09 6.17
CA ASN A 178 -23.84 -7.81 5.88
C ASN A 178 -25.34 -7.81 6.29
N SER A 179 -25.90 -8.97 6.68
CA SER A 179 -27.31 -9.06 7.12
C SER A 179 -27.58 -8.33 8.43
N THR A 180 -26.59 -8.20 9.30
CA THR A 180 -26.70 -7.53 10.59
C THR A 180 -26.14 -6.12 10.59
N ALA A 181 -26.69 -5.22 11.39
CA ALA A 181 -26.18 -3.86 11.55
C ALA A 181 -24.72 -3.86 12.08
N GLN A 182 -24.42 -4.76 13.02
CA GLN A 182 -23.08 -4.93 13.58
C GLN A 182 -22.09 -5.39 12.51
N GLY A 183 -22.46 -6.37 11.69
CA GLY A 183 -21.60 -6.87 10.61
C GLY A 183 -21.32 -5.78 9.57
N ARG A 184 -22.34 -5.02 9.17
CA ARG A 184 -22.14 -3.87 8.27
C ARG A 184 -21.21 -2.82 8.87
N ALA A 185 -21.34 -2.52 10.17
CA ALA A 185 -20.45 -1.58 10.86
C ALA A 185 -18.99 -2.07 10.84
N THR A 186 -18.76 -3.38 11.01
CA THR A 186 -17.42 -4.01 10.93
C THR A 186 -16.88 -3.96 9.50
N ASN A 187 -17.73 -4.16 8.50
CA ASN A 187 -17.32 -4.16 7.09
C ASN A 187 -16.93 -2.76 6.60
N ARG A 188 -17.55 -1.70 7.09
CA ARG A 188 -17.11 -0.32 6.84
C ARG A 188 -15.81 -0.05 7.57
N ARG A 189 -14.67 -0.25 6.91
CA ARG A 189 -13.33 -0.11 7.50
C ARG A 189 -12.29 0.36 6.50
N ILE A 190 -11.14 0.77 7.02
CA ILE A 190 -9.88 0.87 6.27
C ILE A 190 -8.90 -0.14 6.84
N GLU A 191 -8.18 -0.80 5.99
CA GLU A 191 -7.07 -1.65 6.35
C GLU A 191 -5.76 -1.03 5.87
N LEU A 192 -4.78 -0.92 6.76
CA LEU A 192 -3.43 -0.50 6.45
C LEU A 192 -2.54 -1.74 6.53
N TYR A 193 -1.89 -2.10 5.44
CA TYR A 193 -0.89 -3.16 5.41
C TYR A 193 0.49 -2.53 5.32
N LEU A 194 1.26 -2.62 6.41
CA LEU A 194 2.63 -2.15 6.47
C LEU A 194 3.58 -3.33 6.23
N TYR A 195 4.53 -3.16 5.33
CA TYR A 195 5.52 -4.19 4.97
C TYR A 195 6.84 -3.55 4.57
N GLU A 196 7.95 -4.29 4.66
CA GLU A 196 9.26 -3.81 4.23
C GLU A 196 9.69 -4.49 2.94
N ILE A 197 10.30 -3.71 2.05
CA ILE A 197 10.99 -4.19 0.84
C ILE A 197 12.47 -3.84 1.00
N ARG A 198 13.33 -4.84 0.91
CA ARG A 198 14.80 -4.71 0.90
C ARG A 198 15.36 -5.20 -0.41
#